data_8a9e04cd562d0e0cf6391344f1432b22
#
_entry.id   8a9e04cd562d0e0cf6391344f1432b22
#
_cell.length_a   1.000
_cell.length_b   1.000
_cell.length_c   1.000
_cell.angle_alpha   90.00
_cell.angle_beta   90.00
_cell.angle_gamma   90.00
#
_symmetry.space_group_name_H-M   'P 1'
#
loop_
_entity.id
_entity.type
_entity.pdbx_description
1 polymer ?
#
loop_
_entity_poly.entity_id
_entity_poly.type
_entity_poly.pdbx_seq_one_letter_code
_entity_poly.pdbx_strand_id
1 'polypeptide(L)'
;MSENANYFSKLASVPVREKIERKGNLDYLSWANAWAMLKSAHPDAQRIVYESPFTGNNYFTDGKTCYVKVGIVVNGLEHIDYLPVMDFRNNAIPAEKVTSMDVNKTIQRSTAKAIAMHGLGLSLWTGEDIPESTAPAQSDSRISLEKGDESWSKVETYVRGNKQLGIEKIVQQLGRKYTITDSLKSEIAKLLKA
;
A
#
# COMPACT_ATOMS: atom_id res chain seq x y z
N MET A 1 8.85 35.10 18.99
CA MET A 1 8.27 34.48 17.78
C MET A 1 8.34 32.98 17.96
N SER A 2 7.20 32.32 17.96
CA SER A 2 6.96 31.02 18.54
C SER A 2 7.74 29.88 17.88
N GLU A 3 8.36 29.02 18.69
CA GLU A 3 9.00 27.72 18.32
C GLU A 3 8.03 26.74 17.64
N ASN A 4 6.75 27.05 17.54
CA ASN A 4 5.73 26.28 16.84
C ASN A 4 5.73 26.49 15.32
N ALA A 5 6.65 27.33 14.79
CA ALA A 5 6.76 27.51 13.36
C ALA A 5 7.18 26.21 12.69
N ASN A 6 6.18 25.53 12.12
CA ASN A 6 6.32 24.43 11.19
C ASN A 6 6.69 23.06 11.80
N TYR A 7 5.94 22.62 12.83
CA TYR A 7 6.01 21.25 13.35
C TYR A 7 5.75 20.21 12.22
N PHE A 8 4.92 20.55 11.23
CA PHE A 8 4.66 19.72 10.06
C PHE A 8 5.95 19.42 9.28
N SER A 9 6.76 20.46 8.97
CA SER A 9 8.03 20.23 8.28
C SER A 9 9.00 19.40 9.10
N LYS A 10 9.00 19.56 10.44
CA LYS A 10 9.81 18.70 11.32
C LYS A 10 9.37 17.24 11.22
N LEU A 11 8.07 16.96 11.30
CA LEU A 11 7.53 15.61 11.17
C LEU A 11 7.72 15.03 9.76
N ALA A 12 7.55 15.86 8.72
CA ALA A 12 7.74 15.43 7.34
C ALA A 12 9.22 15.08 7.02
N SER A 13 10.17 15.66 7.76
CA SER A 13 11.61 15.36 7.61
C SER A 13 12.07 14.11 8.39
N VAL A 14 11.23 13.54 9.25
CA VAL A 14 11.58 12.34 10.02
C VAL A 14 11.81 11.16 9.06
N PRO A 15 13.00 10.51 9.12
CA PRO A 15 13.30 9.40 8.22
C PRO A 15 12.48 8.16 8.62
N VAL A 16 11.48 7.82 7.80
CA VAL A 16 10.61 6.66 8.04
C VAL A 16 11.12 5.36 7.41
N ARG A 17 12.15 5.45 6.54
CA ARG A 17 12.65 4.33 5.70
C ARG A 17 13.00 3.07 6.49
N GLU A 18 13.61 3.20 7.66
CA GLU A 18 14.01 2.07 8.50
C GLU A 18 12.82 1.32 9.14
N LYS A 19 11.64 1.92 9.14
CA LYS A 19 10.41 1.37 9.71
C LYS A 19 9.37 0.97 8.66
N ILE A 20 9.73 1.10 7.38
CA ILE A 20 8.87 0.70 6.27
C ILE A 20 8.92 -0.83 6.12
N GLU A 21 7.75 -1.41 6.05
CA GLU A 21 7.52 -2.81 5.71
C GLU A 21 7.05 -2.89 4.24
N ARG A 22 7.52 -3.87 3.48
CA ARG A 22 7.01 -4.12 2.14
C ARG A 22 5.84 -5.10 2.17
N LYS A 23 4.69 -4.66 1.65
CA LYS A 23 3.52 -5.51 1.39
C LYS A 23 3.25 -5.54 -0.12
N GLY A 24 3.73 -6.59 -0.78
CA GLY A 24 3.74 -6.64 -2.25
C GLY A 24 4.64 -5.55 -2.84
N ASN A 25 4.08 -4.69 -3.68
CA ASN A 25 4.79 -3.56 -4.31
C ASN A 25 4.62 -2.24 -3.54
N LEU A 26 3.92 -2.24 -2.39
CA LEU A 26 3.65 -1.03 -1.63
C LEU A 26 4.59 -0.95 -0.42
N ASP A 27 5.18 0.23 -0.23
CA ASP A 27 5.86 0.61 0.98
C ASP A 27 4.80 0.93 2.04
N TYR A 28 4.91 0.29 3.20
CA TYR A 28 3.91 0.36 4.26
C TYR A 28 4.55 0.75 5.59
N LEU A 29 4.10 1.85 6.17
CA LEU A 29 4.42 2.20 7.55
C LEU A 29 3.28 1.73 8.45
N SER A 30 3.54 0.73 9.30
CA SER A 30 2.52 0.22 10.21
C SER A 30 2.06 1.32 11.17
N TRP A 31 0.77 1.28 11.56
CA TRP A 31 0.23 2.25 12.51
C TRP A 31 1.02 2.29 13.83
N ALA A 32 1.55 1.14 14.27
CA ALA A 32 2.33 1.05 15.50
C ALA A 32 3.67 1.79 15.38
N ASN A 33 4.38 1.61 14.24
CA ASN A 33 5.61 2.34 13.95
C ASN A 33 5.33 3.85 13.80
N ALA A 34 4.29 4.22 13.04
CA ALA A 34 3.89 5.62 12.89
C ALA A 34 3.56 6.27 14.24
N TRP A 35 2.79 5.58 15.09
CA TRP A 35 2.45 6.06 16.42
C TRP A 35 3.67 6.20 17.34
N ALA A 36 4.56 5.21 17.38
CA ALA A 36 5.77 5.26 18.18
C ALA A 36 6.67 6.45 17.76
N MET A 37 6.83 6.66 16.45
CA MET A 37 7.62 7.77 15.92
C MET A 37 6.97 9.12 16.26
N LEU A 38 5.64 9.23 16.09
CA LEU A 38 4.90 10.44 16.47
C LEU A 38 5.06 10.74 17.95
N LYS A 39 4.85 9.75 18.85
CA LYS A 39 4.99 9.92 20.29
C LYS A 39 6.42 10.24 20.74
N SER A 40 7.42 9.80 19.98
CA SER A 40 8.82 10.17 20.25
C SER A 40 9.08 11.65 19.95
N ALA A 41 8.44 12.20 18.89
CA ALA A 41 8.57 13.61 18.53
C ALA A 41 7.60 14.52 19.32
N HIS A 42 6.40 14.03 19.62
CA HIS A 42 5.32 14.73 20.31
C HIS A 42 4.72 13.80 21.40
N PRO A 43 5.30 13.76 22.59
CA PRO A 43 4.83 12.89 23.70
C PRO A 43 3.40 13.15 24.15
N ASP A 44 2.89 14.36 23.94
CA ASP A 44 1.53 14.82 24.24
C ASP A 44 0.49 14.45 23.15
N ALA A 45 0.94 13.95 22.00
CA ALA A 45 0.03 13.57 20.93
C ALA A 45 -1.04 12.57 21.41
N GLN A 46 -2.28 12.78 20.97
CA GLN A 46 -3.43 11.96 21.33
C GLN A 46 -4.05 11.30 20.10
N ARG A 47 -4.61 10.11 20.29
CA ARG A 47 -5.40 9.42 19.29
C ARG A 47 -6.83 9.30 19.77
N ILE A 48 -7.77 9.68 18.91
CA ILE A 48 -9.21 9.61 19.16
C ILE A 48 -9.82 8.65 18.14
N VAL A 49 -10.47 7.59 18.61
CA VAL A 49 -11.34 6.74 17.79
C VAL A 49 -12.76 7.14 18.09
N TYR A 50 -13.44 7.71 17.11
CA TYR A 50 -14.78 8.21 17.29
C TYR A 50 -15.81 7.09 17.28
N GLU A 51 -16.82 7.22 18.11
CA GLU A 51 -17.96 6.32 18.19
C GLU A 51 -19.21 6.97 17.61
N SER A 52 -20.06 6.18 16.99
CA SER A 52 -21.35 6.63 16.50
C SER A 52 -22.25 7.02 17.67
N PRO A 53 -22.78 8.24 17.72
CA PRO A 53 -23.64 8.67 18.81
C PRO A 53 -24.98 7.92 18.86
N PHE A 54 -25.34 7.23 17.78
CA PHE A 54 -26.60 6.48 17.70
C PHE A 54 -26.47 5.02 18.13
N THR A 55 -25.31 4.40 17.92
CA THR A 55 -25.12 2.96 18.17
C THR A 55 -24.03 2.66 19.20
N GLY A 56 -23.19 3.63 19.54
CA GLY A 56 -21.99 3.41 20.38
C GLY A 56 -20.89 2.61 19.69
N ASN A 57 -21.06 2.23 18.41
CA ASN A 57 -20.04 1.51 17.66
C ASN A 57 -18.91 2.45 17.22
N ASN A 58 -17.71 1.92 17.15
CA ASN A 58 -16.53 2.64 16.64
C ASN A 58 -16.45 2.68 15.09
N TYR A 59 -17.58 2.62 14.44
CA TYR A 59 -17.78 2.84 13.01
C TYR A 59 -19.12 3.52 12.75
N PHE A 60 -19.23 4.09 11.56
CA PHE A 60 -20.40 4.80 11.05
C PHE A 60 -20.91 4.08 9.80
N THR A 61 -22.17 4.29 9.44
CA THR A 61 -22.77 3.70 8.24
C THR A 61 -23.71 4.66 7.54
N ASP A 62 -23.76 4.57 6.22
CA ASP A 62 -24.78 5.21 5.34
C ASP A 62 -25.95 4.26 5.02
N GLY A 63 -26.00 3.10 5.68
CA GLY A 63 -26.98 2.04 5.43
C GLY A 63 -26.58 1.05 4.34
N LYS A 64 -25.52 1.33 3.56
CA LYS A 64 -24.99 0.45 2.50
C LYS A 64 -23.58 -0.05 2.81
N THR A 65 -22.75 0.84 3.29
CA THR A 65 -21.36 0.58 3.64
C THR A 65 -21.04 1.15 5.03
N CYS A 66 -19.81 0.89 5.51
CA CYS A 66 -19.36 1.42 6.79
C CYS A 66 -18.04 2.19 6.60
N TYR A 67 -17.79 3.13 7.51
CA TYR A 67 -16.51 3.85 7.59
C TYR A 67 -16.13 4.09 9.05
N VAL A 68 -14.86 4.31 9.30
CA VAL A 68 -14.34 4.73 10.59
C VAL A 68 -13.97 6.21 10.57
N LYS A 69 -13.89 6.82 11.74
CA LYS A 69 -13.44 8.19 11.94
C LYS A 69 -12.37 8.18 13.02
N VAL A 70 -11.16 8.61 12.67
CA VAL A 70 -10.01 8.63 13.57
C VAL A 70 -9.36 10.01 13.55
N GLY A 71 -9.18 10.60 14.74
CA GLY A 71 -8.49 11.86 14.95
C GLY A 71 -7.12 11.64 15.57
N ILE A 72 -6.15 12.46 15.14
CA ILE A 72 -4.84 12.60 15.79
C ILE A 72 -4.68 14.06 16.17
N VAL A 73 -4.36 14.30 17.44
CA VAL A 73 -4.11 15.64 17.97
C VAL A 73 -2.61 15.80 18.21
N VAL A 74 -2.03 16.88 17.65
CA VAL A 74 -0.65 17.29 17.89
C VAL A 74 -0.62 18.78 18.14
N ASN A 75 -0.02 19.22 19.23
CA ASN A 75 0.04 20.63 19.61
C ASN A 75 -1.34 21.33 19.66
N GLY A 76 -2.38 20.58 20.06
CA GLY A 76 -3.75 21.08 20.11
C GLY A 76 -4.49 21.15 18.76
N LEU A 77 -3.82 20.84 17.63
CA LEU A 77 -4.44 20.72 16.31
C LEU A 77 -4.84 19.27 16.04
N GLU A 78 -6.10 19.06 15.66
CA GLU A 78 -6.61 17.76 15.29
C GLU A 78 -6.71 17.62 13.76
N HIS A 79 -6.18 16.52 13.23
CA HIS A 79 -6.48 16.03 11.89
C HIS A 79 -7.29 14.73 11.95
N ILE A 80 -8.39 14.72 11.19
CA ILE A 80 -9.32 13.60 11.19
C ILE A 80 -9.29 12.93 9.83
N ASP A 81 -9.13 11.60 9.83
CA ASP A 81 -9.30 10.76 8.65
C ASP A 81 -10.61 9.98 8.71
N TYR A 82 -11.28 9.88 7.56
CA TYR A 82 -12.50 9.10 7.35
C TYR A 82 -12.19 8.01 6.36
N LEU A 83 -12.13 6.75 6.80
CA LEU A 83 -11.73 5.64 5.94
C LEU A 83 -12.87 4.63 5.79
N PRO A 84 -13.32 4.32 4.56
CA PRO A 84 -14.27 3.24 4.33
C PRO A 84 -13.74 1.90 4.81
N VAL A 85 -14.62 1.03 5.31
CA VAL A 85 -14.30 -0.36 5.60
C VAL A 85 -14.24 -1.13 4.29
N MET A 86 -13.05 -1.63 3.93
CA MET A 86 -12.74 -2.17 2.61
C MET A 86 -12.12 -3.56 2.70
N ASP A 87 -12.35 -4.34 1.63
CA ASP A 87 -11.65 -5.60 1.38
C ASP A 87 -10.18 -5.39 0.96
N PHE A 88 -9.48 -6.47 0.68
CA PHE A 88 -8.07 -6.44 0.24
C PHE A 88 -7.87 -5.86 -1.17
N ARG A 89 -8.95 -5.66 -1.94
CA ARG A 89 -8.95 -5.02 -3.27
C ARG A 89 -9.38 -3.57 -3.23
N ASN A 90 -9.51 -2.99 -2.02
CA ASN A 90 -10.04 -1.65 -1.77
C ASN A 90 -11.51 -1.44 -2.20
N ASN A 91 -12.30 -2.52 -2.33
CA ASN A 91 -13.75 -2.38 -2.51
C ASN A 91 -14.43 -2.21 -1.14
N ALA A 92 -15.38 -1.29 -1.05
CA ALA A 92 -16.16 -1.12 0.17
C ALA A 92 -16.95 -2.41 0.50
N ILE A 93 -16.89 -2.84 1.76
CA ILE A 93 -17.63 -4.03 2.22
C ILE A 93 -19.07 -3.61 2.51
N PRO A 94 -20.09 -4.35 2.00
CA PRO A 94 -21.49 -4.11 2.36
C PRO A 94 -21.70 -4.16 3.89
N ALA A 95 -22.52 -3.25 4.42
CA ALA A 95 -22.67 -3.06 5.86
C ALA A 95 -23.04 -4.34 6.62
N GLU A 96 -23.88 -5.20 6.02
CA GLU A 96 -24.30 -6.47 6.59
C GLU A 96 -23.20 -7.55 6.63
N LYS A 97 -22.05 -7.31 5.97
CA LYS A 97 -20.90 -8.22 5.92
C LYS A 97 -19.69 -7.71 6.71
N VAL A 98 -19.77 -6.48 7.23
CA VAL A 98 -18.68 -5.88 8.00
C VAL A 98 -18.52 -6.60 9.33
N THR A 99 -17.30 -7.03 9.62
CA THR A 99 -16.93 -7.65 10.89
C THR A 99 -16.15 -6.69 11.78
N SER A 100 -16.10 -6.95 13.07
CA SER A 100 -15.28 -6.19 14.02
C SER A 100 -13.78 -6.24 13.66
N MET A 101 -13.33 -7.34 13.00
CA MET A 101 -11.97 -7.46 12.51
C MET A 101 -11.69 -6.46 11.36
N ASP A 102 -12.63 -6.30 10.43
CA ASP A 102 -12.49 -5.36 9.32
C ASP A 102 -12.49 -3.91 9.83
N VAL A 103 -13.37 -3.61 10.79
CA VAL A 103 -13.41 -2.31 11.48
C VAL A 103 -12.06 -2.02 12.16
N ASN A 104 -11.53 -2.97 12.94
CA ASN A 104 -10.26 -2.78 13.63
C ASN A 104 -9.08 -2.55 12.67
N LYS A 105 -9.00 -3.32 11.58
CA LYS A 105 -7.98 -3.10 10.52
C LYS A 105 -8.11 -1.71 9.90
N THR A 106 -9.35 -1.26 9.67
CA THR A 106 -9.62 0.06 9.08
C THR A 106 -9.22 1.17 10.04
N ILE A 107 -9.52 1.05 11.34
CA ILE A 107 -9.08 2.00 12.37
C ILE A 107 -7.54 2.11 12.39
N GLN A 108 -6.82 1.00 12.27
CA GLN A 108 -5.36 0.99 12.22
C GLN A 108 -4.82 1.73 10.99
N ARG A 109 -5.40 1.51 9.80
CA ARG A 109 -5.04 2.24 8.57
C ARG A 109 -5.37 3.73 8.70
N SER A 110 -6.56 4.05 9.18
CA SER A 110 -7.00 5.43 9.38
C SER A 110 -6.10 6.17 10.39
N THR A 111 -5.64 5.48 11.45
CA THR A 111 -4.64 6.03 12.38
C THR A 111 -3.36 6.46 11.65
N ALA A 112 -2.82 5.60 10.79
CA ALA A 112 -1.60 5.93 10.03
C ALA A 112 -1.82 7.10 9.07
N LYS A 113 -2.99 7.18 8.40
CA LYS A 113 -3.37 8.30 7.53
C LYS A 113 -3.52 9.61 8.30
N ALA A 114 -4.22 9.60 9.43
CA ALA A 114 -4.38 10.79 10.27
C ALA A 114 -3.02 11.30 10.81
N ILE A 115 -2.09 10.39 11.15
CA ILE A 115 -0.71 10.75 11.51
C ILE A 115 0.00 11.41 10.32
N ALA A 116 -0.16 10.86 9.11
CA ALA A 116 0.46 11.40 7.90
C ALA A 116 -0.01 12.83 7.59
N MET A 117 -1.25 13.19 7.91
CA MET A 117 -1.75 14.57 7.77
C MET A 117 -0.97 15.58 8.63
N HIS A 118 -0.30 15.13 9.70
CA HIS A 118 0.63 15.94 10.48
C HIS A 118 2.05 16.01 9.89
N GLY A 119 2.30 15.31 8.75
CA GLY A 119 3.56 15.32 8.01
C GLY A 119 4.33 13.98 8.06
N LEU A 120 4.19 13.19 9.13
CA LEU A 120 5.00 11.99 9.34
C LEU A 120 4.65 10.89 8.32
N GLY A 121 5.60 10.62 7.41
CA GLY A 121 5.43 9.58 6.38
C GLY A 121 4.40 9.94 5.30
N LEU A 122 4.03 11.20 5.14
CA LEU A 122 3.02 11.64 4.16
C LEU A 122 3.37 11.21 2.73
N SER A 123 4.65 11.18 2.38
CA SER A 123 5.11 10.77 1.05
C SER A 123 4.73 9.33 0.66
N LEU A 124 4.41 8.47 1.64
CA LEU A 124 3.96 7.09 1.38
C LEU A 124 2.53 7.01 0.82
N TRP A 125 1.77 8.09 0.99
CA TRP A 125 0.37 8.18 0.55
C TRP A 125 0.20 8.95 -0.76
N THR A 126 1.28 9.52 -1.30
CA THR A 126 1.24 10.24 -2.58
C THR A 126 0.90 9.27 -3.71
N GLY A 127 -0.17 9.57 -4.45
CA GLY A 127 -0.65 8.74 -5.56
C GLY A 127 -1.75 7.73 -5.20
N GLU A 128 -2.15 7.61 -3.93
CA GLU A 128 -3.23 6.69 -3.54
C GLU A 128 -4.58 7.02 -4.23
N ASP A 129 -4.84 8.30 -4.46
CA ASP A 129 -6.09 8.78 -5.08
C ASP A 129 -5.98 8.97 -6.60
N ILE A 130 -4.86 8.59 -7.21
CA ILE A 130 -4.71 8.64 -8.66
C ILE A 130 -5.48 7.46 -9.27
N PRO A 131 -6.48 7.69 -10.15
CA PRO A 131 -7.15 6.61 -10.85
C PRO A 131 -6.14 5.71 -11.58
N GLU A 132 -6.35 4.39 -11.56
CA GLU A 132 -5.44 3.42 -12.22
C GLU A 132 -5.12 3.77 -13.68
N SER A 133 -6.08 4.40 -14.39
CA SER A 133 -5.92 4.85 -15.77
C SER A 133 -4.97 6.04 -15.96
N THR A 134 -4.66 6.79 -14.87
CA THR A 134 -3.79 7.97 -14.90
C THR A 134 -2.55 7.81 -14.02
N ALA A 135 -2.46 6.75 -13.24
CA ALA A 135 -1.24 6.43 -12.52
C ALA A 135 -0.11 6.28 -13.55
N PRO A 136 1.05 6.94 -13.37
CA PRO A 136 2.22 6.63 -14.17
C PRO A 136 2.42 5.12 -14.04
N ALA A 137 2.57 4.44 -15.19
CA ALA A 137 2.71 2.99 -15.23
C ALA A 137 3.63 2.59 -14.07
N GLN A 138 3.10 1.82 -13.11
CA GLN A 138 3.85 1.39 -11.93
C GLN A 138 5.18 0.89 -12.46
N SER A 139 6.29 1.43 -11.97
CA SER A 139 7.61 1.02 -12.44
C SER A 139 7.60 -0.49 -12.43
N ASP A 140 7.65 -1.08 -13.61
CA ASP A 140 7.48 -2.51 -13.82
C ASP A 140 8.51 -3.21 -12.93
N SER A 141 8.07 -3.72 -11.76
CA SER A 141 8.95 -4.36 -10.78
C SER A 141 9.48 -5.69 -11.30
N ARG A 142 9.03 -6.07 -12.52
CA ARG A 142 9.55 -7.23 -13.20
C ARG A 142 10.97 -6.96 -13.65
N ILE A 143 11.80 -7.97 -13.51
CA ILE A 143 13.19 -7.91 -13.91
C ILE A 143 13.24 -7.74 -15.44
N SER A 144 13.94 -6.73 -15.94
CA SER A 144 14.25 -6.65 -17.38
C SER A 144 15.06 -7.89 -17.75
N LEU A 145 14.60 -8.64 -18.73
CA LEU A 145 15.24 -9.85 -19.20
C LEU A 145 15.94 -9.55 -20.51
N GLU A 146 17.25 -9.81 -20.55
CA GLU A 146 18.05 -9.68 -21.76
C GLU A 146 18.64 -11.04 -22.15
N LYS A 147 18.72 -11.29 -23.47
CA LYS A 147 19.33 -12.52 -23.96
C LYS A 147 20.82 -12.55 -23.64
N GLY A 148 21.25 -13.59 -22.95
CA GLY A 148 22.66 -13.80 -22.60
C GLY A 148 23.02 -13.41 -21.16
N ASP A 149 22.10 -12.85 -20.38
CA ASP A 149 22.34 -12.59 -18.96
C ASP A 149 22.10 -13.86 -18.10
N GLU A 150 22.44 -13.79 -16.82
CA GLU A 150 22.23 -14.89 -15.87
C GLU A 150 20.75 -15.28 -15.72
N SER A 151 19.86 -14.29 -15.83
CA SER A 151 18.41 -14.50 -15.75
C SER A 151 17.91 -15.25 -16.99
N TRP A 152 18.49 -14.97 -18.16
CA TRP A 152 18.17 -15.68 -19.40
C TRP A 152 18.55 -17.16 -19.33
N SER A 153 19.68 -17.53 -18.77
CA SER A 153 20.09 -18.93 -18.59
C SER A 153 19.09 -19.72 -17.74
N LYS A 154 18.55 -19.07 -16.71
CA LYS A 154 17.47 -19.67 -15.88
C LYS A 154 16.17 -19.86 -16.66
N VAL A 155 15.83 -18.87 -17.52
CA VAL A 155 14.66 -18.96 -18.41
C VAL A 155 14.83 -20.07 -19.44
N GLU A 156 15.99 -20.19 -20.09
CA GLU A 156 16.27 -21.29 -21.03
C GLU A 156 16.08 -22.68 -20.38
N THR A 157 16.65 -22.87 -19.20
CA THR A 157 16.51 -24.11 -18.44
C THR A 157 15.04 -24.41 -18.13
N TYR A 158 14.30 -23.40 -17.69
CA TYR A 158 12.86 -23.53 -17.40
C TYR A 158 12.05 -23.88 -18.65
N VAL A 159 12.28 -23.21 -19.78
CA VAL A 159 11.58 -23.44 -21.06
C VAL A 159 11.84 -24.85 -21.57
N ARG A 160 13.10 -25.29 -21.56
CA ARG A 160 13.48 -26.65 -21.99
C ARG A 160 12.86 -27.75 -21.12
N GLY A 161 12.76 -27.52 -19.81
CA GLY A 161 12.16 -28.48 -18.86
C GLY A 161 10.62 -28.53 -18.90
N ASN A 162 9.96 -27.54 -19.52
CA ASN A 162 8.50 -27.39 -19.50
C ASN A 162 7.88 -27.27 -20.89
N LYS A 163 8.50 -27.84 -21.92
CA LYS A 163 8.03 -27.77 -23.33
C LYS A 163 6.57 -28.18 -23.52
N GLN A 164 6.09 -29.12 -22.73
CA GLN A 164 4.70 -29.60 -22.77
C GLN A 164 3.64 -28.55 -22.40
N LEU A 165 4.00 -27.44 -21.76
CA LEU A 165 3.05 -26.40 -21.36
C LEU A 165 2.63 -25.50 -22.52
N GLY A 166 3.43 -25.46 -23.60
CA GLY A 166 3.21 -24.56 -24.73
C GLY A 166 3.62 -23.12 -24.43
N ILE A 167 3.80 -22.33 -25.53
CA ILE A 167 4.35 -20.98 -25.47
C ILE A 167 3.51 -20.02 -24.62
N GLU A 168 2.19 -20.07 -24.74
CA GLU A 168 1.29 -19.13 -24.06
C GLU A 168 1.40 -19.23 -22.52
N LYS A 169 1.34 -20.48 -22.00
CA LYS A 169 1.46 -20.72 -20.55
C LYS A 169 2.85 -20.38 -20.03
N ILE A 170 3.90 -20.68 -20.80
CA ILE A 170 5.27 -20.34 -20.43
C ILE A 170 5.46 -18.83 -20.36
N VAL A 171 5.02 -18.09 -21.38
CA VAL A 171 5.10 -16.60 -21.41
C VAL A 171 4.27 -16.01 -20.26
N GLN A 172 3.09 -16.54 -19.97
CA GLN A 172 2.27 -16.08 -18.86
C GLN A 172 2.95 -16.30 -17.49
N GLN A 173 3.61 -17.43 -17.28
CA GLN A 173 4.31 -17.74 -16.03
C GLN A 173 5.57 -16.90 -15.87
N LEU A 174 6.37 -16.78 -16.93
CA LEU A 174 7.57 -15.95 -16.93
C LEU A 174 7.23 -14.46 -16.78
N GLY A 175 6.11 -14.00 -17.36
CA GLY A 175 5.62 -12.63 -17.28
C GLY A 175 5.23 -12.17 -15.87
N ARG A 176 5.13 -13.09 -14.90
CA ARG A 176 4.96 -12.73 -13.47
C ARG A 176 6.23 -12.16 -12.84
N LYS A 177 7.39 -12.52 -13.37
CA LYS A 177 8.71 -12.16 -12.80
C LYS A 177 9.53 -11.30 -13.74
N TYR A 178 9.37 -11.46 -15.05
CA TYR A 178 10.19 -10.83 -16.07
C TYR A 178 9.34 -10.00 -17.04
N THR A 179 9.91 -8.90 -17.53
CA THR A 179 9.32 -8.16 -18.64
C THR A 179 9.62 -8.90 -19.94
N ILE A 180 8.60 -9.45 -20.59
CA ILE A 180 8.73 -10.25 -21.81
C ILE A 180 8.36 -9.39 -23.02
N THR A 181 9.35 -8.96 -23.79
CA THR A 181 9.17 -8.27 -25.07
C THR A 181 8.77 -9.25 -26.18
N ASP A 182 8.25 -8.73 -27.30
CA ASP A 182 7.90 -9.59 -28.44
C ASP A 182 9.13 -10.26 -29.06
N SER A 183 10.31 -9.63 -28.98
CA SER A 183 11.59 -10.24 -29.35
C SER A 183 11.88 -11.46 -28.48
N LEU A 184 11.72 -11.35 -27.17
CA LEU A 184 11.94 -12.45 -26.22
C LEU A 184 10.91 -13.57 -26.38
N LYS A 185 9.65 -13.25 -26.68
CA LYS A 185 8.64 -14.28 -27.04
C LYS A 185 9.08 -15.12 -28.24
N SER A 186 9.65 -14.46 -29.25
CA SER A 186 10.17 -15.13 -30.44
C SER A 186 11.35 -16.05 -30.12
N GLU A 187 12.26 -15.65 -29.22
CA GLU A 187 13.37 -16.48 -28.77
C GLU A 187 12.88 -17.68 -27.92
N ILE A 188 11.92 -17.47 -27.02
CA ILE A 188 11.27 -18.55 -26.26
C ILE A 188 10.61 -19.57 -27.20
N ALA A 189 9.96 -19.08 -28.26
CA ALA A 189 9.34 -19.97 -29.26
C ALA A 189 10.37 -20.81 -30.02
N LYS A 190 11.58 -20.29 -30.29
CA LYS A 190 12.70 -21.05 -30.88
C LYS A 190 13.20 -22.13 -29.93
N LEU A 191 13.34 -21.81 -28.64
CA LEU A 191 13.78 -22.77 -27.63
C LEU A 191 12.81 -23.95 -27.43
N LEU A 192 11.51 -23.73 -27.65
CA LEU A 192 10.50 -24.78 -27.60
C LEU A 192 10.59 -25.75 -28.78
N LYS A 193 11.09 -25.27 -29.93
CA LYS A 193 11.24 -26.09 -31.16
C LYS A 193 12.58 -26.81 -31.26
N ALA A 194 13.57 -26.33 -30.52
CA ALA A 194 14.91 -26.92 -30.42
C ALA A 194 14.95 -28.08 -29.39
#